data_b88e85c6db61c8920497c7927256db09
#
_entry.id   b88e85c6db61c8920497c7927256db09
#
_cell.length_a   1.000
_cell.length_b   1.000
_cell.length_c   1.000
_cell.angle_alpha   90.00
_cell.angle_beta   90.00
_cell.angle_gamma   90.00
#
_symmetry.space_group_name_H-M   'P 1'
#
loop_
_entity.id
_entity.type
_entity.pdbx_description
1 polymer ?
#
loop_
_entity_poly.entity_id
_entity_poly.type
_entity_poly.pdbx_seq_one_letter_code
_entity_poly.pdbx_strand_id
1 'polypeptide(L)'
;MKIYDCFMFYDEDVILDLRLNILNEYIDYFVIVESKFFHNGKERKLRFDIEKYTKFRDKIIYIIQDNQPSGIQEILKDDSHGTISAKEINNALLRENSQRNLISQGLKMAAENDLILISDVDEIPNLEKVKLKETKNEILMFVQDIFYYKLNRYLPNFQWFGTKGCLKKNLKSPQWLRNIKNKKYSFLRIDTLFSDKKYINKRFINHGGWHFSNLKNAEDLELKLKSYLHHRDYEVEELGKTKIEKLMKTNETIYDMFGDKTSKKYGDDKRRKLDVYEINKLPIFIQKNLEKYKNWID
;
A
#
# COMPACT_ATOMS: atom_id res chain seq x y z
N MET A 1 -0.98 -14.40 -21.46
CA MET A 1 -0.79 -14.00 -20.06
C MET A 1 -1.28 -12.58 -19.94
N LYS A 2 -2.32 -12.38 -19.17
CA LYS A 2 -2.83 -11.06 -18.76
C LYS A 2 -2.19 -10.65 -17.45
N ILE A 3 -2.18 -9.34 -17.17
CA ILE A 3 -1.58 -8.77 -15.97
C ILE A 3 -2.66 -8.00 -15.22
N TYR A 4 -2.87 -8.38 -13.97
CA TYR A 4 -3.83 -7.77 -13.06
C TYR A 4 -3.07 -6.94 -12.03
N ASP A 5 -3.43 -5.67 -11.90
CA ASP A 5 -2.94 -4.77 -10.84
C ASP A 5 -4.04 -4.58 -9.79
N CYS A 6 -3.78 -5.06 -8.58
CA CYS A 6 -4.80 -5.21 -7.55
C CYS A 6 -4.44 -4.43 -6.29
N PHE A 7 -5.36 -3.59 -5.83
CA PHE A 7 -5.13 -2.74 -4.66
C PHE A 7 -6.42 -2.36 -3.94
N MET A 8 -6.26 -1.93 -2.71
CA MET A 8 -7.33 -1.31 -1.93
C MET A 8 -7.31 0.20 -2.18
N PHE A 9 -8.50 0.81 -2.26
CA PHE A 9 -8.68 2.25 -2.43
C PHE A 9 -9.44 2.82 -1.24
N TYR A 10 -9.07 4.04 -0.85
CA TYR A 10 -9.70 4.74 0.25
C TYR A 10 -10.12 6.17 -0.15
N ASP A 11 -9.16 7.09 -0.36
CA ASP A 11 -9.42 8.50 -0.69
C ASP A 11 -8.24 9.13 -1.46
N GLU A 12 -7.37 8.31 -2.01
CA GLU A 12 -6.14 8.73 -2.66
C GLU A 12 -6.37 9.06 -4.15
N ASP A 13 -7.28 10.02 -4.46
CA ASP A 13 -7.68 10.34 -5.84
C ASP A 13 -6.48 10.69 -6.75
N VAL A 14 -5.52 11.48 -6.25
CA VAL A 14 -4.31 11.88 -7.03
C VAL A 14 -3.42 10.68 -7.32
N ILE A 15 -3.24 9.81 -6.32
CA ILE A 15 -2.45 8.58 -6.47
C ILE A 15 -3.13 7.61 -7.42
N LEU A 16 -4.45 7.47 -7.33
CA LEU A 16 -5.21 6.61 -8.23
C LEU A 16 -5.07 7.08 -9.68
N ASP A 17 -5.22 8.39 -9.93
CA ASP A 17 -5.02 8.97 -11.27
C ASP A 17 -3.61 8.70 -11.80
N LEU A 18 -2.58 8.91 -10.96
CA LEU A 18 -1.20 8.60 -11.32
C LEU A 18 -1.01 7.11 -11.64
N ARG A 19 -1.49 6.22 -10.76
CA ARG A 19 -1.35 4.77 -10.90
C ARG A 19 -1.97 4.27 -12.20
N LEU A 20 -3.21 4.65 -12.46
CA LEU A 20 -3.93 4.22 -13.67
C LEU A 20 -3.20 4.69 -14.93
N ASN A 21 -2.73 5.93 -14.98
CA ASN A 21 -2.03 6.46 -16.14
C ASN A 21 -0.61 5.87 -16.34
N ILE A 22 0.17 5.72 -15.26
CA ILE A 22 1.53 5.16 -15.34
C ILE A 22 1.50 3.69 -15.78
N LEU A 23 0.52 2.93 -15.31
CA LEU A 23 0.48 1.49 -15.52
C LEU A 23 -0.36 1.06 -16.72
N ASN A 24 -1.12 1.96 -17.34
CA ASN A 24 -2.09 1.63 -18.39
C ASN A 24 -1.55 0.79 -19.55
N GLU A 25 -0.31 1.05 -19.98
CA GLU A 25 0.30 0.34 -21.12
C GLU A 25 0.71 -1.10 -20.77
N TYR A 26 0.86 -1.41 -19.48
CA TYR A 26 1.38 -2.69 -19.00
C TYR A 26 0.29 -3.59 -18.44
N ILE A 27 -0.83 -3.02 -17.96
CA ILE A 27 -1.86 -3.70 -17.19
C ILE A 27 -3.10 -3.96 -18.08
N ASP A 28 -3.61 -5.19 -18.01
CA ASP A 28 -4.85 -5.58 -18.67
C ASP A 28 -6.07 -5.24 -17.79
N TYR A 29 -5.98 -5.44 -16.47
CA TYR A 29 -7.07 -5.16 -15.52
C TYR A 29 -6.56 -4.54 -14.22
N PHE A 30 -7.28 -3.51 -13.76
CA PHE A 30 -7.14 -2.91 -12.44
C PHE A 30 -8.25 -3.43 -11.52
N VAL A 31 -7.89 -4.15 -10.46
CA VAL A 31 -8.84 -4.63 -9.46
C VAL A 31 -8.80 -3.70 -8.27
N ILE A 32 -9.85 -2.92 -8.10
CA ILE A 32 -9.96 -1.88 -7.07
C ILE A 32 -10.97 -2.35 -6.02
N VAL A 33 -10.54 -2.45 -4.76
CA VAL A 33 -11.42 -2.84 -3.66
C VAL A 33 -11.59 -1.66 -2.70
N GLU A 34 -12.81 -1.21 -2.52
CA GLU A 34 -13.17 -0.16 -1.57
C GLU A 34 -14.11 -0.70 -0.48
N SER A 35 -13.92 -0.26 0.77
CA SER A 35 -14.72 -0.67 1.92
C SER A 35 -15.66 0.44 2.35
N LYS A 36 -16.88 0.10 2.79
CA LYS A 36 -17.81 0.99 3.49
C LYS A 36 -17.41 1.28 4.95
N PHE A 37 -16.28 0.70 5.38
CA PHE A 37 -15.78 0.86 6.75
C PHE A 37 -14.33 1.32 6.74
N PHE A 38 -14.01 2.21 7.67
CA PHE A 38 -12.62 2.47 8.07
C PHE A 38 -12.03 1.26 8.79
N HIS A 39 -10.72 1.15 8.88
CA HIS A 39 -10.11 0.06 9.65
C HIS A 39 -10.44 0.15 11.15
N ASN A 40 -10.69 1.34 11.69
CA ASN A 40 -11.20 1.52 13.06
C ASN A 40 -12.68 1.10 13.25
N GLY A 41 -13.37 0.71 12.17
CA GLY A 41 -14.73 0.17 12.19
C GLY A 41 -15.85 1.18 11.97
N LYS A 42 -15.56 2.47 11.93
CA LYS A 42 -16.57 3.49 11.60
C LYS A 42 -17.01 3.36 10.15
N GLU A 43 -18.25 3.62 9.88
CA GLU A 43 -18.78 3.67 8.50
C GLU A 43 -18.22 4.86 7.72
N ARG A 44 -18.09 4.68 6.41
CA ARG A 44 -17.66 5.73 5.48
C ARG A 44 -18.41 5.66 4.17
N LYS A 45 -18.48 6.79 3.49
CA LYS A 45 -19.01 6.87 2.13
C LYS A 45 -17.95 6.36 1.12
N LEU A 46 -18.40 5.63 0.13
CA LEU A 46 -17.57 5.26 -1.02
C LEU A 46 -17.18 6.52 -1.81
N ARG A 47 -15.96 6.54 -2.32
CA ARG A 47 -15.39 7.69 -3.04
C ARG A 47 -15.02 7.38 -4.49
N PHE A 48 -14.83 6.10 -4.81
CA PHE A 48 -14.50 5.72 -6.18
C PHE A 48 -15.66 6.08 -7.12
N ASP A 49 -15.34 6.84 -8.15
CA ASP A 49 -16.30 7.27 -9.18
C ASP A 49 -15.71 6.94 -10.56
N ILE A 50 -16.29 5.95 -11.23
CA ILE A 50 -15.85 5.49 -12.55
C ILE A 50 -15.94 6.57 -13.62
N GLU A 51 -16.82 7.56 -13.46
CA GLU A 51 -16.96 8.66 -14.42
C GLU A 51 -15.73 9.58 -14.48
N LYS A 52 -14.96 9.63 -13.42
CA LYS A 52 -13.66 10.33 -13.40
C LYS A 52 -12.57 9.57 -14.16
N TYR A 53 -12.77 8.28 -14.43
CA TYR A 53 -11.77 7.36 -14.97
C TYR A 53 -12.26 6.64 -16.24
N THR A 54 -13.13 7.29 -17.03
CA THR A 54 -13.77 6.71 -18.23
C THR A 54 -12.78 6.11 -19.22
N LYS A 55 -11.59 6.72 -19.36
CA LYS A 55 -10.49 6.20 -20.19
C LYS A 55 -10.07 4.76 -19.82
N PHE A 56 -10.28 4.35 -18.58
CA PHE A 56 -9.84 3.06 -18.04
C PHE A 56 -11.02 2.12 -17.75
N ARG A 57 -12.25 2.53 -18.07
CA ARG A 57 -13.50 1.82 -17.71
C ARG A 57 -13.46 0.33 -18.07
N ASP A 58 -13.00 -0.01 -19.25
CA ASP A 58 -12.96 -1.40 -19.73
C ASP A 58 -11.89 -2.27 -19.05
N LYS A 59 -10.97 -1.63 -18.31
CA LYS A 59 -9.93 -2.32 -17.56
C LYS A 59 -10.21 -2.38 -16.05
N ILE A 60 -11.18 -1.60 -15.54
CA ILE A 60 -11.44 -1.50 -14.10
C ILE A 60 -12.45 -2.55 -13.66
N ILE A 61 -12.07 -3.33 -12.66
CA ILE A 61 -12.92 -4.25 -11.90
C ILE A 61 -13.06 -3.66 -10.50
N TYR A 62 -14.22 -3.06 -10.23
CA TYR A 62 -14.49 -2.42 -8.94
C TYR A 62 -15.30 -3.32 -8.01
N ILE A 63 -14.85 -3.48 -6.78
CA ILE A 63 -15.43 -4.36 -5.78
C ILE A 63 -15.66 -3.58 -4.51
N ILE A 64 -16.84 -3.72 -3.93
CA ILE A 64 -17.23 -3.05 -2.68
C ILE A 64 -17.27 -4.06 -1.56
N GLN A 65 -16.64 -3.72 -0.43
CA GLN A 65 -16.84 -4.41 0.84
C GLN A 65 -18.03 -3.78 1.57
N ASP A 66 -19.17 -4.43 1.48
CA ASP A 66 -20.45 -3.95 2.06
C ASP A 66 -20.61 -4.31 3.54
N ASN A 67 -19.96 -5.38 4.00
CA ASN A 67 -20.16 -5.92 5.34
C ASN A 67 -18.86 -5.97 6.14
N GLN A 68 -19.02 -5.88 7.47
CA GLN A 68 -17.92 -6.16 8.39
C GLN A 68 -17.47 -7.63 8.24
N PRO A 69 -16.17 -7.93 8.38
CA PRO A 69 -15.70 -9.30 8.39
C PRO A 69 -16.20 -10.06 9.62
N SER A 70 -16.27 -11.38 9.51
CA SER A 70 -16.53 -12.25 10.67
C SER A 70 -15.38 -12.16 11.68
N GLY A 71 -15.68 -12.42 12.95
CA GLY A 71 -14.67 -12.47 14.03
C GLY A 71 -14.32 -11.11 14.64
N ILE A 72 -15.06 -10.05 14.31
CA ILE A 72 -14.94 -8.76 15.00
C ILE A 72 -15.28 -8.96 16.47
N GLN A 73 -14.38 -8.55 17.35
CA GLN A 73 -14.52 -8.65 18.79
C GLN A 73 -15.24 -7.42 19.34
N GLU A 74 -16.28 -7.65 20.12
CA GLU A 74 -16.99 -6.58 20.82
C GLU A 74 -16.16 -6.06 21.99
N ILE A 75 -16.12 -4.73 22.16
CA ILE A 75 -15.49 -4.09 23.30
C ILE A 75 -16.53 -3.99 24.42
N LEU A 76 -16.24 -4.64 25.54
CA LEU A 76 -17.12 -4.70 26.69
C LEU A 76 -16.77 -3.59 27.69
N LYS A 77 -17.75 -3.22 28.53
CA LYS A 77 -17.58 -2.13 29.52
C LYS A 77 -16.54 -2.43 30.59
N ASP A 78 -16.33 -3.70 30.89
CA ASP A 78 -15.39 -4.23 31.88
C ASP A 78 -14.04 -4.64 31.30
N ASP A 79 -13.83 -4.44 29.99
CA ASP A 79 -12.53 -4.68 29.36
C ASP A 79 -11.46 -3.75 29.95
N SER A 80 -10.33 -4.27 30.31
CA SER A 80 -9.15 -3.44 30.67
C SER A 80 -8.65 -2.62 29.47
N HIS A 81 -7.93 -1.52 29.71
CA HIS A 81 -7.34 -0.71 28.65
C HIS A 81 -6.44 -1.54 27.69
N GLY A 82 -5.69 -2.51 28.22
CA GLY A 82 -4.87 -3.42 27.41
C GLY A 82 -5.74 -4.34 26.53
N THR A 83 -6.85 -4.86 27.07
CA THR A 83 -7.80 -5.70 26.33
C THR A 83 -8.48 -4.90 25.21
N ILE A 84 -8.94 -3.67 25.50
CA ILE A 84 -9.54 -2.77 24.50
C ILE A 84 -8.54 -2.55 23.35
N SER A 85 -7.32 -2.13 23.65
CA SER A 85 -6.28 -1.90 22.63
C SER A 85 -5.99 -3.14 21.78
N ALA A 86 -5.92 -4.32 22.41
CA ALA A 86 -5.71 -5.57 21.69
C ALA A 86 -6.89 -5.89 20.75
N LYS A 87 -8.13 -5.74 21.21
CA LYS A 87 -9.33 -5.94 20.39
C LYS A 87 -9.40 -4.95 19.23
N GLU A 88 -9.13 -3.67 19.45
CA GLU A 88 -9.12 -2.64 18.41
C GLU A 88 -8.10 -2.94 17.31
N ILE A 89 -6.86 -3.29 17.68
CA ILE A 89 -5.80 -3.66 16.73
C ILE A 89 -6.20 -4.92 15.95
N ASN A 90 -6.71 -5.96 16.63
CA ASN A 90 -7.13 -7.19 15.97
C ASN A 90 -8.30 -6.95 15.02
N ASN A 91 -9.29 -6.15 15.42
CA ASN A 91 -10.43 -5.80 14.58
C ASN A 91 -10.00 -5.00 13.34
N ALA A 92 -9.05 -4.07 13.49
CA ALA A 92 -8.49 -3.31 12.37
C ALA A 92 -7.75 -4.24 11.38
N LEU A 93 -6.96 -5.18 11.87
CA LEU A 93 -6.29 -6.21 11.06
C LEU A 93 -7.29 -7.12 10.33
N LEU A 94 -8.38 -7.52 10.99
CA LEU A 94 -9.43 -8.31 10.36
C LEU A 94 -10.08 -7.57 9.20
N ARG A 95 -10.39 -6.26 9.37
CA ARG A 95 -10.97 -5.43 8.32
C ARG A 95 -10.03 -5.26 7.13
N GLU A 96 -8.77 -4.92 7.39
CA GLU A 96 -7.75 -4.78 6.34
C GLU A 96 -7.56 -6.09 5.56
N ASN A 97 -7.39 -7.21 6.27
CA ASN A 97 -7.19 -8.52 5.66
C ASN A 97 -8.40 -8.95 4.83
N SER A 98 -9.61 -8.71 5.34
CA SER A 98 -10.87 -9.01 4.63
C SER A 98 -10.98 -8.17 3.37
N GLN A 99 -10.77 -6.86 3.44
CA GLN A 99 -10.81 -5.97 2.28
C GLN A 99 -9.81 -6.42 1.22
N ARG A 100 -8.55 -6.70 1.60
CA ARG A 100 -7.54 -7.16 0.65
C ARG A 100 -7.90 -8.51 0.04
N ASN A 101 -8.47 -9.44 0.80
CA ASN A 101 -8.85 -10.75 0.29
C ASN A 101 -10.03 -10.70 -0.68
N LEU A 102 -10.88 -9.66 -0.65
CA LEU A 102 -11.92 -9.44 -1.65
C LEU A 102 -11.37 -9.23 -3.07
N ILE A 103 -10.10 -8.88 -3.23
CA ILE A 103 -9.42 -8.87 -4.53
C ILE A 103 -9.65 -10.20 -5.27
N SER A 104 -9.75 -11.32 -4.57
CA SER A 104 -10.01 -12.64 -5.16
C SER A 104 -11.30 -12.69 -6.00
N GLN A 105 -12.29 -11.86 -5.69
CA GLN A 105 -13.51 -11.76 -6.49
C GLN A 105 -13.26 -11.17 -7.89
N GLY A 106 -12.35 -10.19 -7.99
CA GLY A 106 -11.91 -9.60 -9.26
C GLY A 106 -11.00 -10.49 -10.09
N LEU A 107 -10.48 -11.58 -9.49
CA LEU A 107 -9.59 -12.54 -10.14
C LEU A 107 -10.32 -13.80 -10.64
N LYS A 108 -11.66 -13.85 -10.62
CA LYS A 108 -12.43 -15.02 -11.07
C LYS A 108 -12.19 -15.36 -12.55
N MET A 109 -11.95 -14.35 -13.38
CA MET A 109 -11.69 -14.51 -14.83
C MET A 109 -10.20 -14.66 -15.15
N ALA A 110 -9.31 -14.57 -14.15
CA ALA A 110 -7.88 -14.72 -14.36
C ALA A 110 -7.52 -16.19 -14.61
N ALA A 111 -6.78 -16.44 -15.68
CA ALA A 111 -6.24 -17.76 -16.01
C ALA A 111 -5.06 -18.11 -15.09
N GLU A 112 -4.76 -19.39 -14.91
CA GLU A 112 -3.71 -19.90 -14.04
C GLU A 112 -2.32 -19.31 -14.30
N ASN A 113 -2.03 -18.93 -15.53
CA ASN A 113 -0.76 -18.33 -15.94
C ASN A 113 -0.83 -16.80 -16.06
N ASP A 114 -1.90 -16.16 -15.63
CA ASP A 114 -1.97 -14.71 -15.57
C ASP A 114 -1.17 -14.19 -14.35
N LEU A 115 -0.55 -13.03 -14.51
CA LEU A 115 0.25 -12.39 -13.47
C LEU A 115 -0.63 -11.50 -12.60
N ILE A 116 -0.57 -11.73 -11.32
CA ILE A 116 -1.28 -10.95 -10.30
C ILE A 116 -0.26 -10.10 -9.54
N LEU A 117 -0.43 -8.79 -9.60
CA LEU A 117 0.31 -7.83 -8.79
C LEU A 117 -0.59 -7.33 -7.66
N ILE A 118 -0.09 -7.34 -6.42
CA ILE A 118 -0.82 -6.86 -5.23
C ILE A 118 0.03 -5.85 -4.50
N SER A 119 -0.57 -4.69 -4.23
CA SER A 119 0.06 -3.56 -3.54
C SER A 119 -0.95 -2.72 -2.77
N ASP A 120 -0.49 -1.76 -2.02
CA ASP A 120 -1.32 -0.64 -1.59
C ASP A 120 -1.40 0.39 -2.75
N VAL A 121 -2.43 1.23 -2.78
CA VAL A 121 -2.68 2.13 -3.94
C VAL A 121 -1.50 3.05 -4.22
N ASP A 122 -0.76 3.46 -3.19
CA ASP A 122 0.38 4.37 -3.24
C ASP A 122 1.73 3.69 -3.57
N GLU A 123 1.74 2.36 -3.73
CA GLU A 123 2.91 1.57 -4.13
C GLU A 123 2.88 1.27 -5.64
N ILE A 124 3.32 2.21 -6.47
CA ILE A 124 3.28 2.09 -7.94
C ILE A 124 4.52 1.35 -8.45
N PRO A 125 4.39 0.15 -9.06
CA PRO A 125 5.54 -0.57 -9.58
C PRO A 125 6.07 0.07 -10.87
N ASN A 126 7.39 0.04 -11.05
CA ASN A 126 8.01 0.36 -12.33
C ASN A 126 8.04 -0.89 -13.20
N LEU A 127 7.18 -0.95 -14.21
CA LEU A 127 7.06 -2.10 -15.10
C LEU A 127 7.85 -1.94 -16.40
N GLU A 128 8.41 -0.77 -16.68
CA GLU A 128 9.05 -0.43 -17.94
C GLU A 128 10.19 -1.40 -18.32
N LYS A 129 11.00 -1.80 -17.32
CA LYS A 129 12.19 -2.65 -17.57
C LYS A 129 12.00 -4.09 -17.07
N VAL A 130 10.79 -4.47 -16.72
CA VAL A 130 10.52 -5.78 -16.15
C VAL A 130 9.96 -6.73 -17.21
N LYS A 131 10.65 -7.80 -17.46
CA LYS A 131 10.18 -8.87 -18.36
C LYS A 131 9.14 -9.72 -17.65
N LEU A 132 7.93 -9.18 -17.51
CA LEU A 132 6.83 -9.80 -16.76
C LEU A 132 6.40 -11.13 -17.37
N LYS A 133 6.40 -11.23 -18.70
CA LYS A 133 6.02 -12.45 -19.44
C LYS A 133 6.96 -13.64 -19.20
N GLU A 134 8.17 -13.39 -18.69
CA GLU A 134 9.13 -14.42 -18.31
C GLU A 134 8.94 -14.92 -16.87
N THR A 135 7.96 -14.37 -16.13
CA THR A 135 7.66 -14.79 -14.75
C THR A 135 7.22 -16.25 -14.71
N LYS A 136 7.90 -17.02 -13.87
CA LYS A 136 7.62 -18.45 -13.63
C LYS A 136 7.03 -18.67 -12.24
N ASN A 137 7.41 -19.73 -11.57
CA ASN A 137 6.91 -20.09 -10.23
C ASN A 137 7.62 -19.33 -9.09
N GLU A 138 7.82 -18.03 -9.26
CA GLU A 138 8.51 -17.15 -8.31
C GLU A 138 7.58 -16.06 -7.76
N ILE A 139 7.96 -15.51 -6.63
CA ILE A 139 7.34 -14.29 -6.11
C ILE A 139 8.18 -13.09 -6.54
N LEU A 140 7.58 -12.18 -7.30
CA LEU A 140 8.18 -10.89 -7.63
C LEU A 140 8.08 -9.96 -6.41
N MET A 141 9.17 -9.30 -6.07
CA MET A 141 9.25 -8.31 -5.01
C MET A 141 9.83 -7.02 -5.55
N PHE A 142 9.00 -6.00 -5.68
CA PHE A 142 9.42 -4.70 -6.18
C PHE A 142 10.05 -3.90 -5.05
N VAL A 143 11.32 -3.52 -5.24
CA VAL A 143 12.07 -2.67 -4.32
C VAL A 143 11.86 -1.23 -4.77
N GLN A 144 11.13 -0.46 -3.97
CA GLN A 144 10.63 0.86 -4.33
C GLN A 144 11.29 1.95 -3.46
N ASP A 145 11.48 3.12 -4.05
CA ASP A 145 11.83 4.33 -3.30
C ASP A 145 10.58 4.87 -2.60
N ILE A 146 10.72 5.36 -1.36
CA ILE A 146 9.60 5.90 -0.60
C ILE A 146 9.63 7.43 -0.60
N PHE A 147 8.48 8.03 -0.87
CA PHE A 147 8.28 9.47 -0.94
C PHE A 147 7.23 9.89 0.09
N TYR A 148 7.35 11.13 0.59
CA TYR A 148 6.45 11.69 1.59
C TYR A 148 5.90 13.04 1.13
N TYR A 149 4.60 13.26 1.28
CA TYR A 149 3.89 14.52 1.08
C TYR A 149 3.89 15.08 -0.34
N LYS A 150 4.99 14.87 -1.07
CA LYS A 150 5.23 15.33 -2.43
C LYS A 150 5.78 14.20 -3.30
N LEU A 151 5.59 14.31 -4.60
CA LEU A 151 6.05 13.31 -5.59
C LEU A 151 7.57 13.25 -5.71
N ASN A 152 8.27 14.29 -5.27
CA ASN A 152 9.73 14.41 -5.37
C ASN A 152 10.45 14.58 -4.03
N ARG A 153 9.79 14.34 -2.91
CA ARG A 153 10.45 14.29 -1.58
C ARG A 153 10.63 12.85 -1.13
N TYR A 154 11.82 12.31 -1.26
CA TYR A 154 12.09 10.91 -0.97
C TYR A 154 12.92 10.71 0.31
N LEU A 155 12.77 9.54 0.92
CA LEU A 155 13.56 9.12 2.06
C LEU A 155 14.81 8.38 1.58
N PRO A 156 16.02 8.98 1.69
CA PRO A 156 17.25 8.35 1.23
C PRO A 156 17.60 7.12 2.07
N ASN A 157 18.33 6.18 1.45
CA ASN A 157 18.86 4.97 2.10
C ASN A 157 17.80 4.05 2.72
N PHE A 158 16.54 4.17 2.31
CA PHE A 158 15.46 3.29 2.73
C PHE A 158 14.82 2.60 1.52
N GLN A 159 14.68 1.28 1.58
CA GLN A 159 14.05 0.48 0.54
C GLN A 159 12.72 -0.07 1.04
N TRP A 160 11.67 0.19 0.29
CA TRP A 160 10.34 -0.33 0.54
C TRP A 160 10.06 -1.53 -0.35
N PHE A 161 9.57 -2.63 0.24
CA PHE A 161 9.16 -3.82 -0.50
C PHE A 161 7.64 -3.82 -0.64
N GLY A 162 7.15 -2.95 -1.52
CA GLY A 162 5.74 -2.65 -1.69
C GLY A 162 5.03 -3.69 -2.55
N THR A 163 4.92 -3.44 -3.85
CA THR A 163 4.25 -4.34 -4.79
C THR A 163 4.88 -5.73 -4.78
N LYS A 164 4.01 -6.76 -4.73
CA LYS A 164 4.41 -8.15 -4.89
C LYS A 164 3.58 -8.80 -6.00
N GLY A 165 4.19 -9.75 -6.72
CA GLY A 165 3.53 -10.42 -7.82
C GLY A 165 3.79 -11.92 -7.86
N CYS A 166 2.83 -12.68 -8.37
CA CYS A 166 2.99 -14.08 -8.73
C CYS A 166 1.99 -14.49 -9.81
N LEU A 167 2.21 -15.64 -10.43
CA LEU A 167 1.19 -16.24 -11.29
C LEU A 167 -0.04 -16.62 -10.46
N LYS A 168 -1.23 -16.55 -11.07
CA LYS A 168 -2.51 -16.86 -10.42
C LYS A 168 -2.51 -18.23 -9.75
N LYS A 169 -1.95 -19.26 -10.40
CA LYS A 169 -1.83 -20.63 -9.87
C LYS A 169 -1.02 -20.73 -8.58
N ASN A 170 -0.15 -19.75 -8.31
CA ASN A 170 0.71 -19.71 -7.12
C ASN A 170 0.11 -18.81 -6.02
N LEU A 171 -0.98 -18.11 -6.29
CA LEU A 171 -1.61 -17.19 -5.35
C LEU A 171 -2.51 -17.97 -4.39
N LYS A 172 -2.12 -18.09 -3.13
CA LYS A 172 -2.96 -18.68 -2.08
C LYS A 172 -4.11 -17.75 -1.68
N SER A 173 -3.78 -16.49 -1.38
CA SER A 173 -4.71 -15.39 -1.19
C SER A 173 -4.00 -14.05 -1.37
N PRO A 174 -4.71 -12.94 -1.63
CA PRO A 174 -4.10 -11.61 -1.71
C PRO A 174 -3.34 -11.22 -0.45
N GLN A 175 -3.91 -11.45 0.72
CA GLN A 175 -3.23 -11.15 1.99
C GLN A 175 -2.02 -12.04 2.24
N TRP A 176 -2.07 -13.32 1.84
CA TRP A 176 -0.91 -14.20 1.92
C TRP A 176 0.27 -13.63 1.12
N LEU A 177 0.05 -13.18 -0.12
CA LEU A 177 1.11 -12.62 -0.96
C LEU A 177 1.72 -11.36 -0.31
N ARG A 178 0.88 -10.48 0.27
CA ARG A 178 1.37 -9.32 1.04
C ARG A 178 2.23 -9.72 2.24
N ASN A 179 1.89 -10.82 2.91
CA ASN A 179 2.60 -11.30 4.10
C ASN A 179 3.92 -11.99 3.81
N ILE A 180 4.23 -12.35 2.54
CA ILE A 180 5.52 -12.97 2.19
C ILE A 180 6.65 -12.01 2.58
N LYS A 181 7.60 -12.52 3.38
CA LYS A 181 8.73 -11.74 3.88
C LYS A 181 9.77 -11.49 2.78
N ASN A 182 10.33 -10.27 2.78
CA ASN A 182 11.39 -9.85 1.85
C ASN A 182 12.77 -10.44 2.18
N LYS A 183 12.93 -11.12 3.31
CA LYS A 183 14.20 -11.76 3.71
C LYS A 183 14.56 -12.91 2.75
N LYS A 184 15.81 -12.97 2.29
CA LYS A 184 16.34 -14.11 1.54
C LYS A 184 16.53 -15.29 2.51
N TYR A 185 16.16 -16.47 2.07
CA TYR A 185 16.34 -17.72 2.83
C TYR A 185 17.21 -18.68 2.02
N SER A 186 18.11 -19.40 2.71
CA SER A 186 18.86 -20.50 2.10
C SER A 186 17.91 -21.65 1.76
N PHE A 187 18.19 -22.33 0.67
CA PHE A 187 17.45 -23.55 0.27
C PHE A 187 17.63 -24.71 1.26
N LEU A 188 18.67 -24.67 2.10
CA LEU A 188 18.92 -25.66 3.15
C LEU A 188 18.01 -25.46 4.40
N ARG A 189 17.22 -24.40 4.44
CA ARG A 189 16.36 -24.13 5.60
C ARG A 189 15.03 -24.85 5.48
N ILE A 190 14.92 -25.98 6.19
CA ILE A 190 13.73 -26.84 6.22
C ILE A 190 12.49 -26.09 6.76
N ASP A 191 12.67 -25.13 7.70
CA ASP A 191 11.58 -24.34 8.27
C ASP A 191 10.84 -23.46 7.24
N THR A 192 11.43 -23.24 6.08
CA THR A 192 10.76 -22.53 4.97
C THR A 192 9.66 -23.34 4.32
N LEU A 193 9.76 -24.66 4.35
CA LEU A 193 8.78 -25.59 3.78
C LEU A 193 7.46 -25.61 4.60
N PHE A 194 7.54 -25.32 5.90
CA PHE A 194 6.40 -25.30 6.82
C PHE A 194 5.88 -23.90 7.13
N SER A 195 6.41 -22.85 6.48
CA SER A 195 6.03 -21.47 6.75
C SER A 195 5.29 -20.84 5.59
N ASP A 196 4.08 -20.38 5.81
CA ASP A 196 3.32 -19.62 4.81
C ASP A 196 3.90 -18.24 4.45
N LYS A 197 4.78 -17.67 5.30
CA LYS A 197 5.36 -16.33 5.13
C LYS A 197 6.80 -16.35 4.61
N LYS A 198 7.46 -17.51 4.68
CA LYS A 198 8.84 -17.68 4.21
C LYS A 198 8.80 -18.41 2.87
N TYR A 199 9.20 -17.74 1.81
CA TYR A 199 9.24 -18.29 0.46
C TYR A 199 10.65 -18.17 -0.09
N ILE A 200 11.19 -19.23 -0.68
CA ILE A 200 12.58 -19.29 -1.15
C ILE A 200 12.69 -18.65 -2.52
N ASN A 201 11.85 -19.04 -3.45
CA ASN A 201 11.95 -18.62 -4.85
C ASN A 201 11.35 -17.20 -5.04
N LYS A 202 12.19 -16.20 -4.86
CA LYS A 202 11.85 -14.77 -4.99
C LYS A 202 12.77 -14.07 -5.95
N ARG A 203 12.22 -13.25 -6.83
CA ARG A 203 12.95 -12.32 -7.68
C ARG A 203 12.76 -10.89 -7.18
N PHE A 204 13.85 -10.25 -6.76
CA PHE A 204 13.86 -8.86 -6.35
C PHE A 204 14.06 -7.98 -7.58
N ILE A 205 13.17 -7.01 -7.77
CA ILE A 205 13.20 -6.05 -8.87
C ILE A 205 13.69 -4.73 -8.27
N ASN A 206 14.99 -4.48 -8.41
CA ASN A 206 15.62 -3.25 -7.97
C ASN A 206 15.14 -2.07 -8.83
N HIS A 207 15.09 -0.87 -8.23
CA HIS A 207 14.44 0.31 -8.84
C HIS A 207 13.03 -0.02 -9.32
N GLY A 208 12.33 -0.82 -8.51
CA GLY A 208 11.05 -1.44 -8.84
C GLY A 208 9.85 -0.50 -8.73
N GLY A 209 10.06 0.80 -8.54
CA GLY A 209 8.98 1.78 -8.55
C GLY A 209 9.01 2.76 -7.40
N TRP A 210 7.84 3.32 -7.10
CA TRP A 210 7.67 4.47 -6.22
C TRP A 210 6.57 4.18 -5.20
N HIS A 211 6.84 4.45 -3.92
CA HIS A 211 5.84 4.46 -2.86
C HIS A 211 5.57 5.91 -2.45
N PHE A 212 4.51 6.51 -2.99
CA PHE A 212 4.12 7.89 -2.73
C PHE A 212 3.27 8.00 -1.46
N SER A 213 3.92 7.80 -0.32
CA SER A 213 3.24 7.78 0.97
C SER A 213 2.77 9.18 1.39
N ASN A 214 1.56 9.23 1.95
CA ASN A 214 1.03 10.45 2.57
C ASN A 214 1.00 11.68 1.64
N LEU A 215 0.65 11.48 0.36
CA LEU A 215 0.43 12.57 -0.59
C LEU A 215 -0.90 13.28 -0.27
N LYS A 216 -0.91 14.02 0.83
CA LYS A 216 -2.07 14.69 1.43
C LYS A 216 -1.65 16.04 2.04
N ASN A 217 -2.62 16.94 2.24
CA ASN A 217 -2.43 18.08 3.13
C ASN A 217 -2.40 17.61 4.60
N ALA A 218 -2.03 18.49 5.53
CA ALA A 218 -1.86 18.12 6.93
C ALA A 218 -3.15 17.68 7.62
N GLU A 219 -4.28 18.27 7.24
CA GLU A 219 -5.61 17.95 7.80
C GLU A 219 -6.08 16.55 7.35
N ASP A 220 -6.02 16.26 6.05
CA ASP A 220 -6.36 14.96 5.50
C ASP A 220 -5.39 13.87 5.98
N LEU A 221 -4.12 14.23 6.22
CA LEU A 221 -3.13 13.32 6.77
C LEU A 221 -3.44 12.97 8.23
N GLU A 222 -3.81 13.95 9.04
CA GLU A 222 -4.24 13.71 10.43
C GLU A 222 -5.48 12.79 10.46
N LEU A 223 -6.47 13.05 9.61
CA LEU A 223 -7.65 12.19 9.49
C LEU A 223 -7.27 10.75 9.09
N LYS A 224 -6.35 10.58 8.13
CA LYS A 224 -5.82 9.25 7.76
C LYS A 224 -5.19 8.57 8.96
N LEU A 225 -4.35 9.26 9.72
CA LEU A 225 -3.66 8.69 10.90
C LEU A 225 -4.63 8.24 12.00
N LYS A 226 -5.77 8.92 12.16
CA LYS A 226 -6.85 8.57 13.10
C LYS A 226 -7.77 7.43 12.63
N SER A 227 -7.70 7.01 11.36
CA SER A 227 -8.66 6.07 10.78
C SER A 227 -8.07 4.79 10.19
N TYR A 228 -6.75 4.75 9.93
CA TYR A 228 -6.09 3.62 9.30
C TYR A 228 -5.70 2.50 10.29
N LEU A 229 -5.02 1.45 9.80
CA LEU A 229 -4.66 0.26 10.59
C LEU A 229 -3.94 0.58 11.91
N HIS A 230 -3.00 1.54 11.88
CA HIS A 230 -2.20 1.93 13.05
C HIS A 230 -2.77 3.16 13.79
N HIS A 231 -4.08 3.43 13.70
CA HIS A 231 -4.72 4.54 14.39
C HIS A 231 -4.45 4.52 15.91
N ARG A 232 -4.37 3.34 16.50
CA ARG A 232 -4.12 3.20 17.93
C ARG A 232 -2.74 3.68 18.35
N ASP A 233 -1.70 3.42 17.53
CA ASP A 233 -0.37 3.94 17.78
C ASP A 233 -0.37 5.48 17.75
N TYR A 234 -1.17 6.07 16.85
CA TYR A 234 -1.32 7.51 16.74
C TYR A 234 -2.09 8.12 17.92
N GLU A 235 -3.14 7.47 18.40
CA GLU A 235 -3.94 7.92 19.56
C GLU A 235 -3.12 8.00 20.86
N VAL A 236 -2.09 7.16 21.00
CA VAL A 236 -1.16 7.19 22.15
C VAL A 236 -0.25 8.42 22.11
N GLU A 237 0.11 8.91 20.93
CA GLU A 237 1.00 10.05 20.75
C GLU A 237 0.53 10.88 19.54
N GLU A 238 -0.58 11.62 19.69
CA GLU A 238 -1.13 12.47 18.64
C GLU A 238 -0.18 13.62 18.32
N LEU A 239 0.15 13.76 17.03
CA LEU A 239 0.96 14.88 16.57
C LEU A 239 0.18 16.18 16.46
N GLY A 240 -1.07 16.09 16.01
CA GLY A 240 -1.91 17.24 15.67
C GLY A 240 -1.49 17.92 14.34
N LYS A 241 -2.45 18.62 13.74
CA LYS A 241 -2.29 19.29 12.44
C LYS A 241 -1.06 20.21 12.39
N THR A 242 -0.88 21.06 13.40
CA THR A 242 0.22 22.04 13.45
C THR A 242 1.61 21.38 13.39
N LYS A 243 1.79 20.27 14.13
CA LYS A 243 3.06 19.55 14.12
C LYS A 243 3.29 18.83 12.79
N ILE A 244 2.23 18.28 12.20
CA ILE A 244 2.27 17.67 10.85
C ILE A 244 2.68 18.74 9.81
N GLU A 245 2.07 19.91 9.81
CA GLU A 245 2.45 21.04 8.94
C GLU A 245 3.92 21.45 9.10
N LYS A 246 4.39 21.51 10.34
CA LYS A 246 5.81 21.80 10.62
C LYS A 246 6.71 20.75 9.98
N LEU A 247 6.42 19.46 10.17
CA LEU A 247 7.22 18.36 9.59
C LEU A 247 7.25 18.40 8.06
N MET A 248 6.10 18.69 7.45
CA MET A 248 6.02 18.86 6.00
C MET A 248 6.88 20.03 5.50
N LYS A 249 6.89 21.17 6.24
CA LYS A 249 7.71 22.36 5.92
C LYS A 249 9.20 22.11 6.14
N THR A 250 9.57 21.33 7.17
CA THR A 250 10.97 21.03 7.48
C THR A 250 11.51 19.82 6.74
N ASN A 251 10.74 19.21 5.84
CA ASN A 251 11.10 18.01 5.06
C ASN A 251 11.54 16.84 5.97
N GLU A 252 10.73 16.55 6.99
CA GLU A 252 10.99 15.46 7.93
C GLU A 252 9.91 14.38 7.83
N THR A 253 10.31 13.13 8.06
CA THR A 253 9.34 12.02 8.11
C THR A 253 8.39 12.18 9.30
N ILE A 254 7.17 11.66 9.16
CA ILE A 254 6.17 11.72 10.22
C ILE A 254 6.46 10.74 11.36
N TYR A 255 7.15 9.65 11.05
CA TYR A 255 7.57 8.60 11.99
C TYR A 255 8.88 7.94 11.55
N ASP A 256 9.53 7.24 12.49
CA ASP A 256 10.76 6.51 12.21
C ASP A 256 10.48 5.18 11.49
N MET A 257 10.91 5.08 10.23
CA MET A 257 10.82 3.85 9.44
C MET A 257 11.96 2.86 9.73
N PHE A 258 13.02 3.28 10.43
CA PHE A 258 14.16 2.45 10.80
C PHE A 258 14.08 1.95 12.24
N GLY A 259 13.14 2.48 13.03
CA GLY A 259 12.95 2.13 14.42
C GLY A 259 12.52 0.68 14.61
N ASP A 260 13.02 0.07 15.66
CA ASP A 260 12.52 -1.23 16.06
C ASP A 260 11.13 -1.08 16.74
N LYS A 261 10.49 -2.21 16.98
CA LYS A 261 9.13 -2.25 17.54
C LYS A 261 9.02 -1.74 18.98
N THR A 262 10.13 -1.53 19.66
CA THR A 262 10.20 -1.07 21.06
C THR A 262 10.27 0.44 21.20
N SER A 263 10.54 1.15 20.10
CA SER A 263 10.65 2.61 20.08
C SER A 263 9.30 3.28 19.85
N LYS A 264 9.12 4.47 20.43
CA LYS A 264 7.95 5.31 20.15
C LYS A 264 7.94 5.71 18.67
N LYS A 265 6.91 5.32 17.94
CA LYS A 265 6.82 5.46 16.49
C LYS A 265 6.85 6.92 16.02
N TYR A 266 6.25 7.82 16.78
CA TYR A 266 6.11 9.24 16.46
C TYR A 266 7.06 10.14 17.25
N GLY A 267 8.08 9.57 17.93
CA GLY A 267 9.04 10.31 18.73
C GLY A 267 9.87 11.32 17.95
N ASP A 268 10.27 12.42 18.59
CA ASP A 268 10.96 13.55 17.94
C ASP A 268 12.42 13.25 17.54
N ASP A 269 13.07 12.34 18.24
CA ASP A 269 14.48 12.00 18.11
C ASP A 269 14.83 11.08 16.94
N LYS A 270 13.81 10.57 16.23
CA LYS A 270 13.97 9.52 15.21
C LYS A 270 13.47 9.90 13.82
N ARG A 271 13.13 11.17 13.61
CA ARG A 271 12.71 11.65 12.30
C ARG A 271 13.89 11.77 11.37
N ARG A 272 13.65 11.46 10.09
CA ARG A 272 14.66 11.54 9.04
C ARG A 272 14.34 12.69 8.10
N LYS A 273 15.40 13.32 7.61
CA LYS A 273 15.28 14.31 6.54
C LYS A 273 14.93 13.63 5.22
N LEU A 274 14.08 14.31 4.47
CA LEU A 274 13.75 13.96 3.11
C LEU A 274 14.61 14.77 2.16
N ASP A 275 15.11 14.11 1.11
CA ASP A 275 15.85 14.75 0.04
C ASP A 275 14.93 15.04 -1.15
N VAL A 276 15.34 15.98 -2.00
CA VAL A 276 14.65 16.26 -3.25
C VAL A 276 15.09 15.26 -4.32
N TYR A 277 14.12 14.54 -4.88
CA TYR A 277 14.35 13.59 -5.95
C TYR A 277 14.33 14.30 -7.30
N GLU A 278 15.24 13.94 -8.19
CA GLU A 278 15.32 14.53 -9.51
C GLU A 278 14.07 14.20 -10.33
N ILE A 279 13.45 15.21 -10.93
CA ILE A 279 12.20 15.06 -11.72
C ILE A 279 12.38 14.06 -12.88
N ASN A 280 13.55 14.05 -13.52
CA ASN A 280 13.87 13.14 -14.62
C ASN A 280 13.93 11.66 -14.24
N LYS A 281 13.93 11.34 -12.94
CA LYS A 281 13.88 9.97 -12.40
C LYS A 281 12.47 9.55 -11.97
N LEU A 282 11.51 10.48 -11.96
CA LEU A 282 10.09 10.18 -11.72
C LEU A 282 9.49 9.44 -12.93
N PRO A 283 8.32 8.80 -12.78
CA PRO A 283 7.61 8.21 -13.92
C PRO A 283 7.47 9.18 -15.08
N ILE A 284 7.68 8.70 -16.30
CA ILE A 284 7.59 9.54 -17.53
C ILE A 284 6.27 10.28 -17.62
N PHE A 285 5.17 9.64 -17.16
CA PHE A 285 3.86 10.28 -17.12
C PHE A 285 3.86 11.54 -16.24
N ILE A 286 4.49 11.52 -15.07
CA ILE A 286 4.60 12.70 -14.18
C ILE A 286 5.44 13.78 -14.88
N GLN A 287 6.60 13.41 -15.45
CA GLN A 287 7.49 14.35 -16.14
C GLN A 287 6.77 15.10 -17.27
N LYS A 288 5.88 14.42 -18.02
CA LYS A 288 5.10 15.01 -19.11
C LYS A 288 3.88 15.83 -18.65
N ASN A 289 3.51 15.74 -17.38
CA ASN A 289 2.30 16.35 -16.82
C ASN A 289 2.58 17.18 -15.56
N LEU A 290 3.76 17.80 -15.46
CA LEU A 290 4.20 18.55 -14.27
C LEU A 290 3.19 19.62 -13.85
N GLU A 291 2.62 20.35 -14.81
CA GLU A 291 1.65 21.41 -14.52
C GLU A 291 0.38 20.86 -13.84
N LYS A 292 -0.08 19.67 -14.23
CA LYS A 292 -1.21 18.99 -13.58
C LYS A 292 -0.93 18.68 -12.10
N TYR A 293 0.30 18.35 -11.77
CA TYR A 293 0.72 17.92 -10.43
C TYR A 293 1.58 18.92 -9.67
N LYS A 294 1.64 20.20 -10.14
CA LYS A 294 2.49 21.24 -9.55
C LYS A 294 2.31 21.44 -8.04
N ASN A 295 1.10 21.24 -7.53
CA ASN A 295 0.83 21.32 -6.09
C ASN A 295 1.47 20.18 -5.29
N TRP A 296 1.92 19.13 -5.98
CA TRP A 296 2.51 17.92 -5.39
C TRP A 296 4.00 17.74 -5.74
N ILE A 297 4.64 18.75 -6.30
CA ILE A 297 6.07 18.78 -6.65
C ILE A 297 6.66 20.06 -6.08
N ASP A 298 7.90 19.98 -5.56
CA ASP A 298 8.67 21.17 -5.15
C ASP A 298 9.52 21.68 -6.28
#